data_5f104a07a2f28e56d9b55c82291b2174
#
_entry.id   5f104a07a2f28e56d9b55c82291b2174
#
_cell.length_a   1.000
_cell.length_b   1.000
_cell.length_c   1.000
_cell.angle_alpha   90.00
_cell.angle_beta   90.00
_cell.angle_gamma   90.00
#
_symmetry.space_group_name_H-M   'P 1'
#
loop_
_entity.id
_entity.type
_entity.pdbx_description
1 polymer ?
#
loop_
_entity_poly.entity_id
_entity_poly.type
_entity_poly.pdbx_seq_one_letter_code
_entity_poly.pdbx_strand_id
1 'polypeptide(L)' 'MNLLKLEIVVLIKKYKKITIVAEKLGVKQPTITFHIKSLEEELGVSLFELRSGRYFLTEAGEA' A
#
# COMPACT_ATOMS: atom_id res chain seq x y z
N MET A 1 -6.98 -11.27 4.26
CA MET A 1 -6.48 -9.91 4.54
C MET A 1 -6.52 -9.65 6.04
N ASN A 2 -5.49 -9.06 6.61
CA ASN A 2 -5.48 -8.74 8.04
C ASN A 2 -5.56 -7.23 8.26
N LEU A 3 -5.71 -6.82 9.53
CA LEU A 3 -5.85 -5.41 9.87
C LEU A 3 -4.64 -4.57 9.46
N LEU A 4 -3.44 -5.12 9.55
CA LEU A 4 -2.22 -4.39 9.18
C LEU A 4 -2.21 -4.07 7.69
N LYS A 5 -2.57 -5.02 6.84
CA LYS A 5 -2.62 -4.80 5.40
C LYS A 5 -3.66 -3.75 5.05
N LEU A 6 -4.82 -3.80 5.70
CA LEU A 6 -5.88 -2.84 5.49
C LEU A 6 -5.45 -1.43 5.92
N GLU A 7 -4.77 -1.33 7.06
CA GLU A 7 -4.25 -0.08 7.57
C GLU A 7 -3.24 0.55 6.61
N ILE A 8 -2.36 -0.29 6.03
CA ILE A 8 -1.39 0.16 5.04
C ILE A 8 -2.09 0.76 3.82
N VAL A 9 -3.12 0.09 3.32
CA VAL A 9 -3.90 0.58 2.17
C VAL A 9 -4.50 1.95 2.46
N VAL A 10 -5.12 2.11 3.62
CA VAL A 10 -5.74 3.37 4.03
C VAL A 10 -4.71 4.48 4.10
N LEU A 11 -3.54 4.21 4.68
CA LEU A 11 -2.49 5.21 4.81
C LEU A 11 -1.86 5.59 3.46
N ILE A 12 -1.69 4.61 2.57
CA ILE A 12 -1.17 4.90 1.23
C ILE A 12 -2.17 5.76 0.46
N LYS A 13 -3.45 5.47 0.58
CA LYS A 13 -4.50 6.27 -0.04
C LYS A 13 -4.43 7.72 0.43
N LYS A 14 -4.17 7.92 1.72
CA LYS A 14 -4.12 9.25 2.33
C LYS A 14 -2.84 10.01 1.99
N TYR A 15 -1.69 9.38 2.17
CA TYR A 15 -0.39 10.06 2.07
C TYR A 15 0.33 9.86 0.75
N LYS A 16 0.04 8.79 0.03
CA LYS A 16 0.60 8.46 -1.29
C LYS A 16 2.11 8.19 -1.32
N LYS A 17 2.79 8.22 -0.19
CA LYS A 17 4.22 7.95 -0.10
C LYS A 17 4.50 6.83 0.90
N ILE A 18 5.25 5.82 0.46
CA ILE A 18 5.63 4.70 1.32
C ILE A 18 6.46 5.18 2.51
N THR A 19 7.35 6.17 2.29
CA THR A 19 8.20 6.71 3.35
C THR A 19 7.37 7.20 4.53
N ILE A 20 6.28 7.92 4.24
CA ILE A 20 5.39 8.45 5.27
C ILE A 20 4.64 7.33 5.96
N VAL A 21 4.13 6.37 5.19
CA VAL A 21 3.40 5.24 5.74
C VAL A 21 4.27 4.41 6.67
N ALA A 22 5.51 4.12 6.24
CA ALA A 22 6.46 3.38 7.06
C ALA A 22 6.76 4.11 8.36
N GLU A 23 6.95 5.41 8.30
CA GLU A 23 7.20 6.24 9.48
C GLU A 23 6.02 6.21 10.44
N LYS A 24 4.80 6.36 9.92
CA LYS A 24 3.58 6.34 10.74
C LYS A 24 3.38 5.02 11.45
N LEU A 25 3.74 3.91 10.80
CA LEU A 25 3.57 2.59 11.36
C LEU A 25 4.79 2.09 12.15
N GLY A 26 5.89 2.84 12.11
CA GLY A 26 7.10 2.45 12.82
C GLY A 26 7.78 1.22 12.22
N VAL A 27 7.69 1.04 10.90
CA VAL A 27 8.32 -0.07 10.19
C VAL A 27 9.18 0.45 9.05
N LYS A 28 9.98 -0.43 8.47
CA LYS A 28 10.84 -0.06 7.33
C LYS A 28 10.06 -0.15 6.02
N GLN A 29 10.48 0.64 5.02
CA GLN A 29 9.83 0.66 3.72
C GLN A 29 9.68 -0.71 3.05
N PRO A 30 10.71 -1.59 3.06
CA PRO A 30 10.55 -2.92 2.47
C PRO A 30 9.41 -3.73 3.08
N THR A 31 9.11 -3.50 4.35
CA THR A 31 7.99 -4.16 5.02
C THR A 31 6.66 -3.73 4.39
N ILE A 32 6.53 -2.43 4.11
CA ILE A 32 5.33 -1.90 3.47
C ILE A 32 5.16 -2.49 2.07
N THR A 33 6.23 -2.48 1.27
CA THR A 33 6.21 -3.03 -0.07
C THR A 33 5.84 -4.51 -0.06
N PHE A 34 6.40 -5.26 0.88
CA PHE A 34 6.08 -6.69 1.01
C PHE A 34 4.59 -6.91 1.26
N HIS A 35 4.01 -6.15 2.16
CA HIS A 35 2.58 -6.29 2.48
C HIS A 35 1.69 -5.89 1.31
N ILE A 36 2.07 -4.86 0.57
CA ILE A 36 1.32 -4.45 -0.63
C ILE A 36 1.32 -5.57 -1.65
N LYS A 37 2.49 -6.13 -1.95
CA LYS A 37 2.60 -7.22 -2.92
C LYS A 37 1.85 -8.46 -2.47
N SER A 38 1.94 -8.78 -1.19
CA SER A 38 1.23 -9.92 -0.63
C SER A 38 -0.29 -9.76 -0.79
N LEU A 39 -0.79 -8.57 -0.53
CA LEU A 39 -2.21 -8.28 -0.67
C LEU A 39 -2.65 -8.36 -2.13
N GLU A 40 -1.85 -7.80 -3.05
CA GLU A 40 -2.16 -7.86 -4.47
C GLU A 40 -2.18 -9.30 -4.99
N GLU A 41 -1.25 -10.13 -4.54
CA GLU A 41 -1.23 -11.55 -4.90
C GLU A 41 -2.46 -12.28 -4.36
N GLU A 42 -2.84 -11.96 -3.13
CA GLU A 42 -4.00 -12.56 -2.49
C GLU A 42 -5.29 -12.25 -3.23
N LEU A 43 -5.43 -11.02 -3.71
CA LEU A 43 -6.61 -10.57 -4.43
C LEU A 43 -6.55 -10.83 -5.94
N GLY A 44 -5.37 -11.10 -6.47
CA GLY A 44 -5.17 -11.36 -7.88
C GLY A 44 -5.28 -10.13 -8.76
N VAL A 45 -5.16 -8.93 -8.17
CA VAL A 45 -5.25 -7.66 -8.92
C VAL A 45 -4.23 -6.67 -8.38
N SER A 46 -3.85 -5.72 -9.23
CA SER A 46 -2.97 -4.64 -8.82
C SER A 46 -3.81 -3.53 -8.18
N LEU A 47 -3.49 -3.18 -6.95
CA LEU A 47 -4.23 -2.17 -6.20
C LEU A 47 -3.64 -0.78 -6.32
N PHE A 48 -2.32 -0.70 -6.55
CA PHE A 48 -1.61 0.56 -6.59
C PHE A 48 -0.74 0.69 -7.82
N GLU A 49 -0.57 1.92 -8.27
CA GLU A 49 0.27 2.26 -9.40
C GLU A 49 1.30 3.27 -8.90
N LEU A 50 2.59 3.02 -9.17
CA LEU A 50 3.66 3.91 -8.74
C LEU A 50 3.95 4.92 -9.85
N ARG A 51 3.81 6.21 -9.55
CA ARG A 51 4.11 7.30 -10.48
C ARG A 51 4.90 8.38 -9.75
N SER A 52 6.08 8.71 -10.28
CA SER A 52 6.90 9.79 -9.73
C SER A 52 7.13 9.68 -8.21
N GLY A 53 7.37 8.47 -7.74
CA GLY A 53 7.61 8.21 -6.32
C GLY A 53 6.38 8.22 -5.44
N ARG A 54 5.19 8.30 -6.03
CA ARG A 54 3.93 8.26 -5.28
C ARG A 54 3.06 7.11 -5.72
N TYR A 55 2.31 6.56 -4.77
CA TYR A 55 1.37 5.48 -5.03
C TYR A 55 -0.02 6.02 -5.24
N PHE A 56 -0.65 5.60 -6.32
CA PHE A 56 -2.03 5.95 -6.65
C PHE A 56 -2.85 4.68 -6.73
N LEU A 57 -4.11 4.75 -6.33
CA LEU A 57 -5.01 3.61 -6.44
C LEU A 57 -5.35 3.32 -7.89
N THR A 58 -5.34 2.04 -8.24
CA THR A 58 -5.88 1.59 -9.52
C THR A 58 -7.40 1.54 -9.40
N GLU A 59 -8.09 1.27 -10.50
CA GLU A 59 -9.52 1.07 -10.49
C GLU A 59 -9.92 -0.04 -9.52
N ALA A 60 -9.17 -1.14 -9.53
CA ALA A 60 -9.40 -2.25 -8.61
C ALA A 60 -9.19 -1.84 -7.15
N GLY A 61 -8.20 -0.96 -6.88
CA GLY A 61 -7.94 -0.48 -5.54
C GLY A 61 -9.04 0.41 -4.98
N GLU A 62 -9.77 1.10 -5.85
CA GLU A 62 -10.87 1.98 -5.44
C GLU A 62 -12.21 1.26 -5.30
N ALA A 63 -12.29 0.08 -5.87
CA ALA A 63 -13.54 -0.69 -5.87
C ALA A 63 -13.93 -1.28 -4.49
#